data_8fcc2a3724446efadc4732be3f4e0415
#
_entry.id   8fcc2a3724446efadc4732be3f4e0415
#
_cell.length_a   1.000
_cell.length_b   1.000
_cell.length_c   1.000
_cell.angle_alpha   90.00
_cell.angle_beta   90.00
_cell.angle_gamma   90.00
#
_symmetry.space_group_name_H-M   'P 1'
#
loop_
_entity.id
_entity.type
_entity.pdbx_description
1 polymer ?
#
loop_
_entity_poly.entity_id
_entity_poly.type
_entity_poly.pdbx_seq_one_letter_code
_entity_poly.pdbx_strand_id
1 'polypeptide(L)'
;MIVAHDCVCDKYVEPRRPLTPEAVAAFTISVAPVHGLDELTGDRPAHARRGEMPRYFFMPAEGDRADLVADLWLEQPVLFSLVLEQPRISSLSDEWRARLWQQFLRLRLGEDYMTFLRELVDAA
;
A
#
# COMPACT_ATOMS: atom_id res chain seq x y z
N MET A 1 -10.40 1.31 5.28
CA MET A 1 -9.80 0.53 4.18
C MET A 1 -8.33 0.27 4.50
N ILE A 2 -7.84 -0.86 4.11
CA ILE A 2 -6.53 -1.39 4.52
C ILE A 2 -5.70 -1.66 3.28
N VAL A 3 -4.46 -1.15 3.27
CA VAL A 3 -3.47 -1.47 2.24
C VAL A 3 -2.56 -2.55 2.81
N ALA A 4 -2.69 -3.78 2.31
CA ALA A 4 -1.95 -4.92 2.81
C ALA A 4 -0.70 -5.19 1.97
N HIS A 5 0.30 -5.72 2.64
CA HIS A 5 1.54 -6.14 1.99
C HIS A 5 1.34 -7.47 1.27
N ASP A 6 1.50 -7.48 -0.03
CA ASP A 6 1.20 -8.66 -0.88
C ASP A 6 1.95 -9.92 -0.52
N CYS A 7 3.25 -9.82 -0.20
CA CYS A 7 4.07 -11.00 0.09
C CYS A 7 3.54 -11.88 1.22
N VAL A 8 2.94 -11.25 2.24
CA VAL A 8 2.34 -11.99 3.36
C VAL A 8 1.04 -12.65 2.93
N CYS A 9 0.22 -11.94 2.15
CA CYS A 9 -1.03 -12.46 1.62
C CYS A 9 -0.80 -13.63 0.67
N ASP A 10 0.20 -13.54 -0.20
CA ASP A 10 0.55 -14.62 -1.14
C ASP A 10 1.00 -15.88 -0.40
N LYS A 11 1.82 -15.75 0.63
CA LYS A 11 2.25 -16.87 1.47
C LYS A 11 1.09 -17.53 2.21
N TYR A 12 0.10 -16.75 2.60
CA TYR A 12 -1.08 -17.26 3.26
C TYR A 12 -1.98 -18.06 2.31
N VAL A 13 -2.07 -17.63 1.06
CA VAL A 13 -2.94 -18.25 0.05
C VAL A 13 -2.28 -19.45 -0.62
N GLU A 14 -0.96 -19.58 -0.56
CA GLU A 14 -0.25 -20.72 -1.17
C GLU A 14 -0.51 -22.03 -0.41
N PRO A 15 -1.14 -23.04 -1.08
CA PRO A 15 -1.45 -24.31 -0.41
C PRO A 15 -0.23 -25.17 -0.09
N ARG A 16 0.96 -24.80 -0.58
CA ARG A 16 2.19 -25.58 -0.41
C ARG A 16 2.80 -25.54 0.99
N ARG A 17 2.45 -24.53 1.79
CA ARG A 17 2.87 -24.39 3.17
C ARG A 17 1.73 -23.83 3.99
N PRO A 18 0.78 -24.68 4.43
CA PRO A 18 -0.29 -24.18 5.27
C PRO A 18 0.31 -23.58 6.54
N LEU A 19 0.00 -22.29 6.78
CA LEU A 19 0.40 -21.64 8.01
C LEU A 19 -0.40 -22.23 9.17
N THR A 20 0.30 -22.54 10.26
CA THR A 20 -0.38 -22.97 11.49
C THR A 20 -1.22 -21.82 12.05
N PRO A 21 -2.29 -22.10 12.83
CA PRO A 21 -3.05 -21.04 13.49
C PRO A 21 -2.18 -20.10 14.34
N GLU A 22 -1.16 -20.64 15.00
CA GLU A 22 -0.22 -19.88 15.80
C GLU A 22 0.63 -18.95 14.92
N ALA A 23 1.09 -19.43 13.77
CA ALA A 23 1.85 -18.61 12.82
C ALA A 23 0.99 -17.47 12.26
N VAL A 24 -0.27 -17.75 11.90
CA VAL A 24 -1.21 -16.72 11.42
C VAL A 24 -1.45 -15.67 12.49
N ALA A 25 -1.63 -16.08 13.74
CA ALA A 25 -1.84 -15.16 14.86
C ALA A 25 -0.61 -14.28 15.14
N ALA A 26 0.59 -14.77 14.82
CA ALA A 26 1.84 -14.02 15.01
C ALA A 26 2.17 -13.07 13.85
N PHE A 27 1.57 -13.25 12.67
CA PHE A 27 1.84 -12.37 11.53
C PHE A 27 1.23 -11.00 11.70
N THR A 28 2.05 -9.99 11.39
CA THR A 28 1.60 -8.62 11.22
C THR A 28 1.73 -8.22 9.75
N ILE A 29 0.85 -7.36 9.29
CA ILE A 29 0.93 -6.71 8.00
C ILE A 29 0.83 -5.21 8.20
N SER A 30 1.41 -4.47 7.26
CA SER A 30 1.29 -3.03 7.26
C SER A 30 -0.04 -2.61 6.65
N VAL A 31 -0.73 -1.72 7.34
CA VAL A 31 -1.99 -1.14 6.89
C VAL A 31 -1.88 0.39 6.95
N ALA A 32 -2.59 1.05 6.07
CA ALA A 32 -2.68 2.50 6.05
C ALA A 32 -4.15 2.93 5.96
N PRO A 33 -4.55 4.01 6.64
CA PRO A 33 -5.90 4.52 6.50
C PRO A 33 -6.12 5.08 5.10
N VAL A 34 -7.35 4.92 4.61
CA VAL A 34 -7.76 5.42 3.30
C VAL A 34 -8.89 6.43 3.50
N HIS A 35 -8.74 7.56 2.84
CA HIS A 35 -9.69 8.67 2.89
C HIS A 35 -10.16 9.04 1.49
N GLY A 36 -11.31 9.72 1.39
CA GLY A 36 -11.70 10.38 0.15
C GLY A 36 -10.70 11.48 -0.20
N LEU A 37 -10.41 11.64 -1.48
CA LEU A 37 -9.51 12.71 -1.94
C LEU A 37 -10.04 14.09 -1.54
N ASP A 38 -11.36 14.27 -1.52
CA ASP A 38 -12.04 15.50 -1.14
C ASP A 38 -11.92 15.86 0.34
N GLU A 39 -11.48 14.93 1.17
CA GLU A 39 -11.20 15.21 2.59
C GLU A 39 -9.89 15.96 2.78
N LEU A 40 -9.01 15.99 1.79
CA LEU A 40 -7.80 16.80 1.82
C LEU A 40 -8.14 18.27 1.57
N THR A 41 -7.44 19.16 2.26
CA THR A 41 -7.69 20.60 2.20
C THR A 41 -6.72 21.33 1.28
N GLY A 42 -7.14 22.51 0.80
CA GLY A 42 -6.30 23.39 -0.02
C GLY A 42 -5.98 22.79 -1.38
N ASP A 43 -4.73 22.85 -1.77
CA ASP A 43 -4.21 22.34 -3.04
C ASP A 43 -3.71 20.87 -2.95
N ARG A 44 -3.81 20.27 -1.78
CA ARG A 44 -3.38 18.89 -1.55
C ARG A 44 -4.05 17.86 -2.45
N PRO A 45 -5.37 17.95 -2.73
CA PRO A 45 -5.99 16.99 -3.66
C PRO A 45 -5.32 16.97 -5.03
N ALA A 46 -5.01 18.13 -5.59
CA ALA A 46 -4.35 18.23 -6.89
C ALA A 46 -2.92 17.64 -6.85
N HIS A 47 -2.16 17.95 -5.82
CA HIS A 47 -0.81 17.41 -5.63
C HIS A 47 -0.81 15.89 -5.41
N ALA A 48 -1.72 15.39 -4.59
CA ALA A 48 -1.87 13.96 -4.36
C ALA A 48 -2.24 13.21 -5.65
N ARG A 49 -3.15 13.77 -6.44
CA ARG A 49 -3.57 13.17 -7.73
C ARG A 49 -2.41 13.06 -8.71
N ARG A 50 -1.48 14.00 -8.70
CA ARG A 50 -0.28 13.97 -9.56
C ARG A 50 0.88 13.16 -8.99
N GLY A 51 0.71 12.55 -7.81
CA GLY A 51 1.77 11.78 -7.16
C GLY A 51 2.93 12.63 -6.63
N GLU A 52 2.71 13.92 -6.42
CA GLU A 52 3.72 14.86 -5.92
C GLU A 52 3.91 14.81 -4.41
N MET A 53 3.00 14.15 -3.70
CA MET A 53 3.06 13.98 -2.24
C MET A 53 3.33 12.52 -1.89
N PRO A 54 4.56 12.15 -1.51
CA PRO A 54 4.89 10.75 -1.18
C PRO A 54 4.03 10.17 -0.05
N ARG A 55 3.54 11.02 0.85
CA ARG A 55 2.65 10.64 1.94
C ARG A 55 1.34 10.01 1.45
N TYR A 56 0.77 10.53 0.37
CA TYR A 56 -0.55 10.13 -0.10
C TYR A 56 -0.46 9.32 -1.38
N PHE A 57 -0.88 8.07 -1.30
CA PHE A 57 -1.00 7.22 -2.48
C PHE A 57 -2.40 7.39 -3.08
N PHE A 58 -2.45 7.93 -4.30
CA PHE A 58 -3.70 8.21 -5.00
C PHE A 58 -4.26 6.94 -5.66
N MET A 59 -5.55 6.72 -5.47
CA MET A 59 -6.31 5.65 -6.12
C MET A 59 -7.49 6.28 -6.86
N PRO A 60 -7.50 6.21 -8.21
CA PRO A 60 -8.54 6.86 -9.00
C PRO A 60 -9.92 6.22 -8.77
N ALA A 61 -10.95 7.02 -9.02
CA ALA A 61 -12.34 6.56 -8.98
C ALA A 61 -12.54 5.35 -9.90
N GLU A 62 -13.38 4.43 -9.44
CA GLU A 62 -13.76 3.23 -10.19
C GLU A 62 -15.22 2.88 -9.89
N GLY A 63 -16.04 2.74 -10.93
CA GLY A 63 -17.47 2.51 -10.76
C GLY A 63 -18.13 3.64 -9.95
N ASP A 64 -18.84 3.28 -8.89
CA ASP A 64 -19.48 4.24 -7.98
C ASP A 64 -18.53 4.80 -6.92
N ARG A 65 -17.30 4.28 -6.86
CA ARG A 65 -16.30 4.70 -5.88
C ARG A 65 -15.60 5.98 -6.33
N ALA A 66 -15.59 6.99 -5.47
CA ALA A 66 -14.87 8.24 -5.69
C ALA A 66 -13.35 8.04 -5.62
N ASP A 67 -12.60 9.09 -5.97
CA ASP A 67 -11.15 9.14 -5.79
C ASP A 67 -10.77 9.00 -4.31
N LEU A 68 -9.77 8.16 -4.03
CA LEU A 68 -9.28 7.88 -2.69
C LEU A 68 -7.78 8.15 -2.57
N VAL A 69 -7.32 8.35 -1.34
CA VAL A 69 -5.90 8.40 -0.99
C VAL A 69 -5.63 7.50 0.22
N ALA A 70 -4.52 6.78 0.18
CA ALA A 70 -3.99 6.09 1.36
C ALA A 70 -2.92 6.97 2.02
N ASP A 71 -3.04 7.18 3.33
CA ASP A 71 -2.08 7.96 4.11
C ASP A 71 -0.94 7.06 4.59
N LEU A 72 0.14 7.03 3.82
CA LEU A 72 1.27 6.14 4.10
C LEU A 72 2.09 6.56 5.33
N TRP A 73 1.94 7.79 5.81
CA TRP A 73 2.58 8.24 7.06
C TRP A 73 1.94 7.60 8.30
N LEU A 74 0.68 7.24 8.19
CA LEU A 74 -0.06 6.59 9.26
C LEU A 74 -0.07 5.06 9.11
N GLU A 75 0.82 4.53 8.26
CA GLU A 75 1.02 3.09 8.15
C GLU A 75 1.42 2.51 9.49
N GLN A 76 0.80 1.40 9.85
CA GLN A 76 1.09 0.70 11.10
C GLN A 76 0.93 -0.80 10.92
N PRO A 77 1.67 -1.59 11.68
CA PRO A 77 1.47 -3.04 11.70
C PRO A 77 0.19 -3.40 12.46
N VAL A 78 -0.56 -4.35 11.92
CA VAL A 78 -1.70 -4.96 12.61
C VAL A 78 -1.61 -6.47 12.46
N LEU A 79 -2.27 -7.20 13.35
CA LEU A 79 -2.34 -8.65 13.24
C LEU A 79 -3.10 -9.04 11.97
N PHE A 80 -2.51 -9.93 11.18
CA PHE A 80 -3.11 -10.39 9.93
C PHE A 80 -4.46 -11.05 10.15
N SER A 81 -4.64 -11.76 11.27
CA SER A 81 -5.91 -12.37 11.64
C SER A 81 -7.06 -11.36 11.72
N LEU A 82 -6.80 -10.14 12.18
CA LEU A 82 -7.82 -9.09 12.24
C LEU A 82 -8.23 -8.61 10.86
N VAL A 83 -7.29 -8.58 9.91
CA VAL A 83 -7.57 -8.19 8.52
C VAL A 83 -8.40 -9.24 7.80
N LEU A 84 -8.13 -10.53 8.07
CA LEU A 84 -8.88 -11.63 7.47
C LEU A 84 -10.36 -11.64 7.85
N GLU A 85 -10.71 -11.09 9.00
CA GLU A 85 -12.11 -10.97 9.44
C GLU A 85 -12.87 -9.86 8.70
N GLN A 86 -12.16 -8.98 8.00
CA GLN A 86 -12.77 -7.86 7.30
C GLN A 86 -13.12 -8.25 5.85
N PRO A 87 -14.24 -7.74 5.32
CA PRO A 87 -14.59 -7.99 3.94
C PRO A 87 -13.58 -7.32 3.00
N ARG A 88 -13.18 -8.06 1.96
CA ARG A 88 -12.34 -7.51 0.90
C ARG A 88 -13.21 -6.73 -0.06
N ILE A 89 -13.02 -5.43 -0.15
CA ILE A 89 -13.80 -4.55 -1.01
C ILE A 89 -13.25 -4.54 -2.43
N SER A 90 -11.93 -4.43 -2.57
CA SER A 90 -11.26 -4.43 -3.87
C SER A 90 -9.78 -4.76 -3.70
N SER A 91 -9.09 -4.96 -4.82
CA SER A 91 -7.64 -5.14 -4.86
C SER A 91 -7.04 -4.26 -5.94
N LEU A 92 -5.76 -3.92 -5.74
CA LEU A 92 -5.01 -3.19 -6.75
C LEU A 92 -4.58 -4.13 -7.88
N SER A 93 -4.56 -3.63 -9.12
CA SER A 93 -3.92 -4.32 -10.24
C SER A 93 -2.41 -4.40 -10.01
N ASP A 94 -1.72 -5.25 -10.79
CA ASP A 94 -0.27 -5.39 -10.68
C ASP A 94 0.45 -4.07 -10.92
N GLU A 95 -0.01 -3.28 -11.88
CA GLU A 95 0.53 -1.95 -12.17
C GLU A 95 0.41 -1.02 -10.96
N TRP A 96 -0.77 -0.96 -10.34
CA TRP A 96 -1.02 -0.10 -9.19
C TRP A 96 -0.29 -0.58 -7.93
N ARG A 97 -0.13 -1.88 -7.75
CA ARG A 97 0.70 -2.44 -6.67
C ARG A 97 2.16 -2.03 -6.82
N ALA A 98 2.69 -2.09 -8.04
CA ALA A 98 4.05 -1.63 -8.31
C ALA A 98 4.23 -0.14 -7.98
N ARG A 99 3.25 0.70 -8.34
CA ARG A 99 3.24 2.13 -8.00
C ARG A 99 3.21 2.37 -6.50
N LEU A 100 2.38 1.61 -5.78
CA LEU A 100 2.31 1.70 -4.31
C LEU A 100 3.66 1.37 -3.68
N TRP A 101 4.30 0.31 -4.13
CA TRP A 101 5.62 -0.09 -3.65
C TRP A 101 6.68 0.97 -3.90
N GLN A 102 6.71 1.52 -5.11
CA GLN A 102 7.66 2.58 -5.45
C GLN A 102 7.46 3.80 -4.55
N GLN A 103 6.22 4.21 -4.34
CA GLN A 103 5.93 5.36 -3.50
C GLN A 103 6.25 5.11 -2.03
N PHE A 104 5.93 3.92 -1.53
CA PHE A 104 6.24 3.51 -0.16
C PHE A 104 7.75 3.49 0.08
N LEU A 105 8.52 2.91 -0.84
CA LEU A 105 9.98 2.90 -0.75
C LEU A 105 10.56 4.31 -0.80
N ARG A 106 10.04 5.15 -1.67
CA ARG A 106 10.45 6.56 -1.75
C ARG A 106 10.22 7.29 -0.42
N LEU A 107 9.07 7.06 0.20
CA LEU A 107 8.75 7.65 1.50
C LEU A 107 9.70 7.16 2.61
N ARG A 108 10.01 5.86 2.61
CA ARG A 108 10.82 5.23 3.66
C ARG A 108 12.31 5.44 3.50
N LEU A 109 12.82 5.43 2.27
CA LEU A 109 14.24 5.42 1.96
C LEU A 109 14.75 6.76 1.41
N GLY A 110 13.83 7.62 0.95
CA GLY A 110 14.16 8.89 0.34
C GLY A 110 14.58 8.79 -1.13
N GLU A 111 14.63 9.94 -1.80
CA GLU A 111 14.93 10.01 -3.23
C GLU A 111 16.38 9.60 -3.55
N ASP A 112 17.34 9.92 -2.70
CA ASP A 112 18.74 9.58 -2.92
C ASP A 112 18.94 8.08 -3.01
N TYR A 113 18.26 7.32 -2.15
CA TYR A 113 18.32 5.87 -2.19
C TYR A 113 17.65 5.31 -3.45
N MET A 114 16.54 5.90 -3.88
CA MET A 114 15.87 5.50 -5.13
C MET A 114 16.75 5.77 -6.35
N THR A 115 17.46 6.88 -6.36
CA THR A 115 18.44 7.20 -7.41
C THR A 115 19.55 6.14 -7.44
N PHE A 116 20.10 5.81 -6.28
CA PHE A 116 21.12 4.76 -6.16
C PHE A 116 20.63 3.40 -6.70
N LEU A 117 19.41 3.01 -6.37
CA LEU A 117 18.83 1.75 -6.89
C LEU A 117 18.69 1.77 -8.41
N ARG A 118 18.26 2.89 -8.99
CA ARG A 118 18.16 3.04 -10.45
C ARG A 118 19.54 2.88 -11.11
N GLU A 119 20.55 3.54 -10.56
CA GLU A 119 21.92 3.44 -11.05
C GLU A 119 22.44 2.00 -11.01
N LEU A 120 22.14 1.24 -9.95
CA LEU A 120 22.50 -0.17 -9.86
C LEU A 120 21.82 -1.01 -10.94
N VAL A 121 20.55 -0.78 -11.20
CA VAL A 121 19.81 -1.50 -12.24
C VAL A 121 20.35 -1.16 -13.62
N ASP A 122 20.62 0.10 -13.89
CA ASP A 122 21.14 0.56 -15.19
C ASP A 122 22.57 0.07 -15.43
N ALA A 123 23.37 -0.15 -14.39
CA ALA A 123 24.73 -0.67 -14.49
C ALA A 123 24.79 -2.19 -14.67
N ALA A 124 23.70 -2.90 -14.39
CA ALA A 124 23.58 -4.33 -14.60
C ALA A 124 23.14 -4.64 -16.05
#